data_6edafe01158fba9e6b89652d4f306f5b
#
_entry.id   6edafe01158fba9e6b89652d4f306f5b
#
_cell.length_a   1.000
_cell.length_b   1.000
_cell.length_c   1.000
_cell.angle_alpha   90.00
_cell.angle_beta   90.00
_cell.angle_gamma   90.00
#
_symmetry.space_group_name_H-M   'P 1'
#
loop_
_entity.id
_entity.type
_entity.pdbx_description
1 polymer ?
#
loop_
_entity_poly.entity_id
_entity_poly.type
_entity_poly.pdbx_seq_one_letter_code
_entity_poly.pdbx_strand_id
1 'polypeptide(L)'
;QVDKFYGKFDWKNVIADLGKTYDERKKIERSLTTPSHYAYLKISEGCDRMCSYCAIPLMTGHHISRPMEDILDEVNRLVAKGVKEFQIIAQELTYYGIDLYHKQSIAELIERISNIKGVEWIRLHYAYPADFPMDLLQVIRERDNVCKYLDIALQHCSDHILSLMHRHVTKQQ
;
A
#
# COMPACT_ATOMS: atom_id res chain seq x y z
N GLN A 1 -29.07 -15.47 -4.56
CA GLN A 1 -29.84 -14.51 -3.76
C GLN A 1 -28.88 -13.85 -2.76
N VAL A 2 -28.88 -12.52 -2.67
CA VAL A 2 -28.05 -11.72 -1.77
C VAL A 2 -28.99 -10.95 -0.85
N ASP A 3 -28.80 -11.08 0.48
CA ASP A 3 -29.70 -10.47 1.46
C ASP A 3 -29.36 -9.00 1.71
N LYS A 4 -28.05 -8.65 1.73
CA LYS A 4 -27.60 -7.26 1.95
C LYS A 4 -26.33 -6.95 1.18
N PHE A 5 -26.16 -5.67 0.81
CA PHE A 5 -24.96 -5.11 0.22
C PHE A 5 -24.35 -4.08 1.17
N TYR A 6 -23.04 -4.07 1.28
CA TYR A 6 -22.29 -3.12 2.10
C TYR A 6 -21.21 -2.46 1.26
N GLY A 7 -21.00 -1.17 1.49
CA GLY A 7 -19.85 -0.45 0.93
C GLY A 7 -18.53 -0.92 1.57
N LYS A 8 -17.44 -0.64 0.92
CA LYS A 8 -16.08 -1.07 1.35
C LYS A 8 -15.74 -0.67 2.79
N PHE A 9 -16.27 0.46 3.27
CA PHE A 9 -15.97 1.00 4.60
C PHE A 9 -17.11 0.82 5.62
N ASP A 10 -18.16 0.06 5.27
CA ASP A 10 -19.34 -0.15 6.10
C ASP A 10 -19.17 -1.19 7.21
N TRP A 11 -17.96 -1.37 7.71
CA TRP A 11 -17.65 -2.38 8.74
C TRP A 11 -18.51 -2.26 10.00
N LYS A 12 -18.88 -1.03 10.39
CA LYS A 12 -19.76 -0.80 11.54
C LYS A 12 -21.13 -1.42 11.31
N ASN A 13 -21.69 -1.23 10.12
CA ASN A 13 -22.99 -1.75 9.73
C ASN A 13 -22.94 -3.28 9.59
N VAL A 14 -21.88 -3.83 8.98
CA VAL A 14 -21.69 -5.29 8.89
C VAL A 14 -21.66 -5.91 10.29
N ILE A 15 -20.89 -5.35 11.22
CA ILE A 15 -20.75 -5.87 12.58
C ILE A 15 -22.05 -5.72 13.37
N ALA A 16 -22.77 -4.60 13.19
CA ALA A 16 -24.06 -4.37 13.83
C ALA A 16 -25.12 -5.39 13.35
N ASP A 17 -25.18 -5.67 12.05
CA ASP A 17 -26.10 -6.66 11.47
C ASP A 17 -25.77 -8.10 11.92
N LEU A 18 -24.53 -8.38 12.31
CA LEU A 18 -24.12 -9.62 12.94
C LEU A 18 -24.39 -9.65 14.47
N GLY A 19 -25.10 -8.64 14.99
CA GLY A 19 -25.47 -8.57 16.41
C GLY A 19 -24.29 -8.23 17.34
N LYS A 20 -23.25 -7.57 16.83
CA LYS A 20 -22.05 -7.17 17.59
C LYS A 20 -21.87 -5.65 17.57
N THR A 21 -21.16 -5.13 18.57
CA THR A 21 -20.74 -3.72 18.61
C THR A 21 -19.35 -3.59 18.02
N TYR A 22 -19.18 -2.64 17.10
CA TYR A 22 -17.88 -2.31 16.54
C TYR A 22 -17.02 -1.59 17.59
N ASP A 23 -15.84 -2.12 17.88
CA ASP A 23 -14.87 -1.52 18.79
C ASP A 23 -13.72 -0.90 17.99
N GLU A 24 -13.68 0.43 17.94
CA GLU A 24 -12.63 1.20 17.25
C GLU A 24 -11.21 0.85 17.73
N ARG A 25 -11.05 0.47 19.01
CA ARG A 25 -9.74 0.09 19.57
C ARG A 25 -9.20 -1.19 18.96
N LYS A 26 -10.08 -2.08 18.47
CA LYS A 26 -9.71 -3.32 17.80
C LYS A 26 -9.36 -3.15 16.33
N LYS A 27 -9.56 -1.97 15.76
CA LYS A 27 -9.20 -1.66 14.36
C LYS A 27 -7.72 -1.95 14.06
N ILE A 28 -6.88 -1.87 15.06
CA ILE A 28 -5.42 -2.06 14.96
C ILE A 28 -5.02 -3.52 15.25
N GLU A 29 -5.89 -4.29 15.93
CA GLU A 29 -5.65 -5.70 16.19
C GLU A 29 -6.08 -6.53 14.99
N ARG A 30 -5.16 -7.25 14.39
CA ARG A 30 -5.47 -8.23 13.35
C ARG A 30 -4.87 -9.59 13.69
N SER A 31 -5.60 -10.64 13.36
CA SER A 31 -5.07 -12.00 13.33
C SER A 31 -4.29 -12.18 12.03
N LEU A 32 -3.06 -12.68 12.13
CA LEU A 32 -2.29 -13.04 10.95
C LEU A 32 -2.74 -14.40 10.44
N THR A 33 -3.05 -14.49 9.15
CA THR A 33 -3.32 -15.73 8.43
C THR A 33 -2.14 -16.19 7.60
N THR A 34 -1.07 -15.36 7.56
CA THR A 34 0.22 -15.69 6.97
C THR A 34 1.07 -16.51 7.94
N PRO A 35 2.12 -17.21 7.47
CA PRO A 35 3.18 -17.71 8.34
C PRO A 35 3.73 -16.61 9.26
N SER A 36 4.18 -16.99 10.47
CA SER A 36 4.51 -16.03 11.53
C SER A 36 5.67 -15.09 11.22
N HIS A 37 6.52 -15.42 10.23
CA HIS A 37 7.72 -14.65 9.91
C HIS A 37 7.46 -13.45 8.98
N TYR A 38 6.32 -13.39 8.27
CA TYR A 38 6.02 -12.25 7.41
C TYR A 38 4.57 -11.76 7.53
N ALA A 39 4.36 -10.49 7.17
CA ALA A 39 3.04 -9.89 7.11
C ALA A 39 2.92 -8.91 5.92
N TYR A 40 1.71 -8.86 5.35
CA TYR A 40 1.35 -7.77 4.44
C TYR A 40 1.07 -6.51 5.23
N LEU A 41 1.64 -5.40 4.81
CA LEU A 41 1.45 -4.09 5.41
C LEU A 41 0.82 -3.15 4.39
N LYS A 42 -0.48 -2.95 4.51
CA LYS A 42 -1.23 -2.07 3.62
C LYS A 42 -1.06 -0.62 4.05
N ILE A 43 -0.52 0.22 3.16
CA ILE A 43 -0.18 1.61 3.48
C ILE A 43 -1.19 2.63 2.94
N SER A 44 -1.99 2.24 1.95
CA SER A 44 -3.04 3.09 1.37
C SER A 44 -4.16 2.27 0.74
N GLU A 45 -5.27 2.92 0.43
CA GLU A 45 -6.43 2.38 -0.27
C GLU A 45 -6.78 3.26 -1.46
N GLY A 46 -7.37 2.67 -2.52
CA GLY A 46 -7.81 3.40 -3.70
C GLY A 46 -6.68 3.77 -4.65
N CYS A 47 -7.05 4.36 -5.78
CA CYS A 47 -6.09 4.75 -6.82
C CYS A 47 -6.69 5.85 -7.70
N ASP A 48 -5.93 6.92 -7.97
CA ASP A 48 -6.34 8.06 -8.80
C ASP A 48 -5.74 8.01 -10.22
N ARG A 49 -5.08 6.91 -10.63
CA ARG A 49 -4.42 6.82 -11.94
C ARG A 49 -5.36 6.71 -13.13
N MET A 50 -6.62 6.35 -12.94
CA MET A 50 -7.68 6.32 -13.96
C MET A 50 -7.30 5.58 -15.26
N CYS A 51 -6.50 4.51 -15.15
CA CYS A 51 -6.14 3.70 -16.33
C CYS A 51 -7.41 3.13 -16.99
N SER A 52 -7.51 3.20 -18.33
CA SER A 52 -8.74 2.91 -19.09
C SER A 52 -9.27 1.47 -18.94
N TYR A 53 -8.43 0.53 -18.55
CA TYR A 53 -8.76 -0.89 -18.35
C TYR A 53 -8.99 -1.27 -16.89
N CYS A 54 -8.87 -0.33 -15.94
CA CYS A 54 -8.83 -0.64 -14.52
C CYS A 54 -10.09 -0.17 -13.80
N ALA A 55 -10.76 -1.10 -13.10
CA ALA A 55 -11.95 -0.82 -12.32
C ALA A 55 -11.64 -0.39 -10.86
N ILE A 56 -10.39 -0.38 -10.44
CA ILE A 56 -10.01 -0.06 -9.05
C ILE A 56 -10.58 1.29 -8.58
N PRO A 57 -10.46 2.41 -9.31
CA PRO A 57 -11.05 3.68 -8.87
C PRO A 57 -12.56 3.61 -8.64
N LEU A 58 -13.27 2.82 -9.45
CA LEU A 58 -14.72 2.62 -9.33
C LEU A 58 -15.10 1.77 -8.12
N MET A 59 -14.27 0.78 -7.77
CA MET A 59 -14.54 -0.16 -6.67
C MET A 59 -14.06 0.36 -5.31
N THR A 60 -12.90 1.04 -5.30
CA THR A 60 -12.23 1.42 -4.05
C THR A 60 -12.17 2.92 -3.79
N GLY A 61 -12.56 3.74 -4.80
CA GLY A 61 -12.56 5.20 -4.72
C GLY A 61 -11.15 5.79 -4.84
N HIS A 62 -11.07 7.06 -4.42
CA HIS A 62 -9.83 7.83 -4.44
C HIS A 62 -8.74 7.23 -3.56
N HIS A 63 -7.50 7.61 -3.84
CA HIS A 63 -6.35 7.24 -3.03
C HIS A 63 -6.44 7.86 -1.62
N ILE A 64 -6.32 7.03 -0.61
CA ILE A 64 -6.33 7.43 0.80
C ILE A 64 -5.15 6.75 1.50
N SER A 65 -4.17 7.55 1.89
CA SER A 65 -3.00 7.09 2.65
C SER A 65 -3.35 6.84 4.12
N ARG A 66 -2.71 5.84 4.71
CA ARG A 66 -2.72 5.68 6.17
C ARG A 66 -1.68 6.62 6.78
N PRO A 67 -1.97 7.23 7.97
CA PRO A 67 -0.96 8.00 8.68
C PRO A 67 0.30 7.18 8.95
N MET A 68 1.47 7.81 8.76
CA MET A 68 2.76 7.13 8.92
C MET A 68 2.94 6.55 10.31
N GLU A 69 2.51 7.26 11.34
CA GLU A 69 2.61 6.80 12.73
C GLU A 69 1.77 5.54 12.98
N ASP A 70 0.57 5.45 12.42
CA ASP A 70 -0.29 4.25 12.54
C ASP A 70 0.38 3.02 11.91
N ILE A 71 1.08 3.23 10.79
CA ILE A 71 1.81 2.18 10.09
C ILE A 71 3.02 1.72 10.92
N LEU A 72 3.80 2.66 11.47
CA LEU A 72 4.96 2.35 12.30
C LEU A 72 4.57 1.62 13.59
N ASP A 73 3.46 2.04 14.20
CA ASP A 73 2.89 1.36 15.37
C ASP A 73 2.45 -0.07 15.04
N GLU A 74 1.84 -0.29 13.86
CA GLU A 74 1.50 -1.64 13.42
C GLU A 74 2.75 -2.50 13.22
N VAL A 75 3.79 -1.96 12.58
CA VAL A 75 5.06 -2.66 12.39
C VAL A 75 5.67 -3.07 13.73
N ASN A 76 5.74 -2.15 14.71
CA ASN A 76 6.29 -2.45 16.03
C ASN A 76 5.51 -3.58 16.73
N ARG A 77 4.17 -3.56 16.66
CA ARG A 77 3.35 -4.65 17.22
C ARG A 77 3.57 -5.99 16.52
N LEU A 78 3.73 -5.97 15.20
CA LEU A 78 3.98 -7.18 14.42
C LEU A 78 5.38 -7.75 14.68
N VAL A 79 6.39 -6.90 14.80
CA VAL A 79 7.75 -7.31 15.21
C VAL A 79 7.72 -7.95 16.60
N ALA A 80 6.99 -7.37 17.56
CA ALA A 80 6.82 -7.96 18.89
C ALA A 80 6.14 -9.34 18.87
N LYS A 81 5.36 -9.66 17.81
CA LYS A 81 4.76 -10.99 17.57
C LYS A 81 5.68 -11.93 16.77
N GLY A 82 6.91 -11.51 16.42
CA GLY A 82 7.91 -12.31 15.71
C GLY A 82 7.92 -12.14 14.19
N VAL A 83 7.15 -11.19 13.63
CA VAL A 83 7.20 -10.87 12.20
C VAL A 83 8.53 -10.19 11.89
N LYS A 84 9.21 -10.63 10.83
CA LYS A 84 10.53 -10.17 10.40
C LYS A 84 10.51 -9.56 9.00
N GLU A 85 9.59 -10.00 8.15
CA GLU A 85 9.46 -9.55 6.77
C GLU A 85 8.13 -8.81 6.57
N PHE A 86 8.18 -7.64 5.92
CA PHE A 86 7.02 -6.81 5.61
C PHE A 86 6.84 -6.66 4.11
N GLN A 87 5.70 -7.16 3.61
CA GLN A 87 5.26 -6.99 2.23
C GLN A 87 4.45 -5.69 2.17
N ILE A 88 5.06 -4.61 1.70
CA ILE A 88 4.39 -3.30 1.60
C ILE A 88 3.47 -3.32 0.38
N ILE A 89 2.18 -3.14 0.60
CA ILE A 89 1.15 -3.21 -0.44
C ILE A 89 0.26 -1.97 -0.49
N ALA A 90 -0.14 -1.63 -1.71
CA ALA A 90 -1.14 -0.62 -2.04
C ALA A 90 -1.68 -0.93 -3.45
N GLN A 91 -2.75 -0.27 -3.88
CA GLN A 91 -3.16 -0.29 -5.28
C GLN A 91 -2.20 0.55 -6.14
N GLU A 92 -1.61 1.59 -5.56
CA GLU A 92 -0.54 2.40 -6.15
C GLU A 92 0.37 2.93 -5.04
N LEU A 93 1.56 2.36 -4.94
CA LEU A 93 2.48 2.57 -3.84
C LEU A 93 3.16 3.96 -3.89
N THR A 94 3.45 4.45 -5.11
CA THR A 94 4.22 5.69 -5.29
C THR A 94 3.43 6.96 -4.94
N TYR A 95 2.08 6.86 -4.83
CA TYR A 95 1.20 7.96 -4.42
C TYR A 95 1.14 8.20 -2.91
N TYR A 96 1.73 7.29 -2.12
CA TYR A 96 1.67 7.38 -0.68
C TYR A 96 2.09 8.76 -0.14
N GLY A 97 1.21 9.34 0.65
CA GLY A 97 1.44 10.60 1.37
C GLY A 97 1.00 11.87 0.63
N ILE A 98 0.66 11.81 -0.67
CA ILE A 98 0.26 13.01 -1.44
C ILE A 98 -0.98 13.67 -0.80
N ASP A 99 -1.96 12.89 -0.39
CA ASP A 99 -3.19 13.35 0.26
C ASP A 99 -2.97 13.88 1.69
N LEU A 100 -2.08 13.25 2.45
CA LEU A 100 -1.84 13.60 3.87
C LEU A 100 -0.73 14.63 4.06
N TYR A 101 0.36 14.54 3.28
CA TYR A 101 1.59 15.31 3.49
C TYR A 101 1.90 16.26 2.33
N HIS A 102 1.04 16.28 1.30
CA HIS A 102 1.20 17.10 0.08
C HIS A 102 2.51 16.83 -0.67
N LYS A 103 3.08 15.64 -0.49
CA LYS A 103 4.28 15.14 -1.18
C LYS A 103 4.27 13.61 -1.22
N GLN A 104 4.97 13.03 -2.19
CA GLN A 104 5.27 11.60 -2.15
C GLN A 104 6.14 11.31 -0.93
N SER A 105 5.69 10.43 -0.04
CA SER A 105 6.34 10.16 1.25
C SER A 105 6.71 8.69 1.41
N ILE A 106 6.69 7.92 0.34
CA ILE A 106 7.00 6.47 0.38
C ILE A 106 8.45 6.22 0.80
N ALA A 107 9.41 6.98 0.29
CA ALA A 107 10.81 6.84 0.64
C ALA A 107 11.03 7.06 2.14
N GLU A 108 10.47 8.14 2.69
CA GLU A 108 10.53 8.44 4.13
C GLU A 108 9.89 7.32 4.98
N LEU A 109 8.72 6.80 4.56
CA LEU A 109 8.06 5.70 5.25
C LEU A 109 8.93 4.44 5.28
N ILE A 110 9.49 4.04 4.13
CA ILE A 110 10.34 2.84 4.03
C ILE A 110 11.61 3.00 4.85
N GLU A 111 12.23 4.17 4.82
CA GLU A 111 13.39 4.48 5.65
C GLU A 111 13.06 4.35 7.15
N ARG A 112 11.95 4.91 7.61
CA ARG A 112 11.52 4.81 9.00
C ARG A 112 11.21 3.38 9.42
N ILE A 113 10.53 2.57 8.57
CA ILE A 113 10.29 1.15 8.82
C ILE A 113 11.62 0.40 8.90
N SER A 114 12.58 0.69 8.00
CA SER A 114 13.89 0.01 7.96
C SER A 114 14.74 0.22 9.22
N ASN A 115 14.48 1.30 9.95
CA ASN A 115 15.17 1.61 11.20
C ASN A 115 14.57 0.90 12.44
N ILE A 116 13.41 0.23 12.29
CA ILE A 116 12.78 -0.50 13.41
C ILE A 116 13.57 -1.78 13.68
N LYS A 117 14.08 -1.91 14.91
CA LYS A 117 14.81 -3.11 15.32
C LYS A 117 13.93 -4.35 15.22
N GLY A 118 14.39 -5.38 14.52
CA GLY A 118 13.68 -6.63 14.30
C GLY A 118 13.02 -6.73 12.91
N VAL A 119 13.02 -5.65 12.13
CA VAL A 119 12.66 -5.69 10.71
C VAL A 119 13.87 -6.18 9.92
N GLU A 120 13.77 -7.39 9.37
CA GLU A 120 14.86 -8.03 8.61
C GLU A 120 14.69 -7.87 7.10
N TRP A 121 13.42 -7.81 6.59
CA TRP A 121 13.12 -7.70 5.18
C TRP A 121 11.93 -6.77 4.91
N ILE A 122 12.07 -5.89 3.92
CA ILE A 122 11.02 -5.02 3.40
C ILE A 122 10.93 -5.23 1.89
N ARG A 123 9.77 -5.62 1.40
CA ARG A 123 9.50 -5.82 -0.03
C ARG A 123 8.39 -4.89 -0.51
N LEU A 124 8.60 -4.22 -1.63
CA LEU A 124 7.68 -3.25 -2.21
C LEU A 124 6.91 -3.86 -3.36
N HIS A 125 5.59 -3.60 -3.42
CA HIS A 125 4.71 -4.12 -4.46
C HIS A 125 3.85 -3.01 -5.10
N TYR A 126 3.58 -3.13 -6.41
CA TYR A 126 2.65 -2.30 -7.17
C TYR A 126 3.10 -0.84 -7.34
N ALA A 127 4.33 -0.63 -7.77
CA ALA A 127 4.81 0.68 -8.17
C ALA A 127 4.30 1.09 -9.56
N TYR A 128 4.01 2.38 -9.71
CA TYR A 128 3.63 2.97 -10.99
C TYR A 128 4.82 3.70 -11.62
N PRO A 129 5.03 3.60 -12.95
CA PRO A 129 6.23 4.17 -13.57
C PRO A 129 6.22 5.70 -13.70
N ALA A 130 5.04 6.34 -13.91
CA ALA A 130 4.98 7.80 -14.05
C ALA A 130 5.18 8.50 -12.70
N ASP A 131 5.94 9.58 -12.71
CA ASP A 131 6.26 10.38 -11.52
C ASP A 131 6.87 9.53 -10.39
N PHE A 132 7.71 8.56 -10.77
CA PHE A 132 8.31 7.65 -9.80
C PHE A 132 9.23 8.42 -8.82
N PRO A 133 9.08 8.25 -7.50
CA PRO A 133 9.89 8.91 -6.50
C PRO A 133 11.32 8.35 -6.52
N MET A 134 12.27 9.10 -7.10
CA MET A 134 13.64 8.65 -7.30
C MET A 134 14.43 8.48 -5.99
N ASP A 135 14.03 9.20 -4.93
CA ASP A 135 14.56 9.04 -3.58
C ASP A 135 14.28 7.65 -2.99
N LEU A 136 13.18 6.99 -3.42
CA LEU A 136 12.91 5.60 -3.04
C LEU A 136 13.99 4.65 -3.54
N LEU A 137 14.56 4.88 -4.73
CA LEU A 137 15.67 4.07 -5.25
C LEU A 137 16.93 4.22 -4.40
N GLN A 138 17.15 5.39 -3.85
CA GLN A 138 18.26 5.63 -2.93
C GLN A 138 18.06 4.82 -1.63
N VAL A 139 16.87 4.84 -1.05
CA VAL A 139 16.55 4.02 0.14
C VAL A 139 16.72 2.53 -0.15
N ILE A 140 16.21 2.04 -1.29
CA ILE A 140 16.39 0.64 -1.70
C ILE A 140 17.86 0.29 -1.81
N ARG A 141 18.70 1.18 -2.34
CA ARG A 141 20.15 0.96 -2.48
C ARG A 141 20.88 0.93 -1.13
N GLU A 142 20.56 1.87 -0.24
CA GLU A 142 21.33 2.15 0.97
C GLU A 142 20.93 1.30 2.18
N ARG A 143 19.70 0.78 2.22
CA ARG A 143 19.19 -0.01 3.34
C ARG A 143 19.30 -1.51 3.07
N ASP A 144 20.13 -2.22 3.85
CA ASP A 144 20.39 -3.66 3.65
C ASP A 144 19.14 -4.52 3.83
N ASN A 145 18.22 -4.12 4.70
CA ASN A 145 16.97 -4.82 4.95
C ASN A 145 15.83 -4.44 3.98
N VAL A 146 16.08 -3.57 3.00
CA VAL A 146 15.14 -3.32 1.89
C VAL A 146 15.54 -4.16 0.69
N CYS A 147 14.64 -5.02 0.23
CA CYS A 147 14.89 -5.90 -0.91
C CYS A 147 15.28 -5.10 -2.15
N LYS A 148 16.36 -5.52 -2.83
CA LYS A 148 16.80 -4.93 -4.10
C LYS A 148 15.90 -5.40 -5.24
N TYR A 149 14.61 -5.16 -5.07
CA TYR A 149 13.54 -5.62 -5.92
C TYR A 149 12.48 -4.53 -6.05
N LEU A 150 11.95 -4.35 -7.25
CA LEU A 150 10.90 -3.40 -7.53
C LEU A 150 9.87 -4.02 -8.49
N ASP A 151 8.62 -3.98 -8.09
CA ASP A 151 7.49 -4.47 -8.87
C ASP A 151 6.82 -3.28 -9.58
N ILE A 152 7.10 -3.11 -10.88
CA ILE A 152 6.61 -1.99 -11.69
C ILE A 152 5.74 -2.51 -12.84
N ALA A 153 4.51 -2.06 -12.89
CA ALA A 153 3.57 -2.37 -13.97
C ALA A 153 3.77 -1.45 -15.19
N LEU A 154 4.72 -1.75 -16.06
CA LEU A 154 5.01 -0.97 -17.28
C LEU A 154 3.86 -1.04 -18.30
N GLN A 155 3.16 -2.16 -18.38
CA GLN A 155 2.03 -2.48 -19.23
C GLN A 155 2.39 -2.62 -20.73
N HIS A 156 2.98 -1.62 -21.37
CA HIS A 156 3.34 -1.63 -22.78
C HIS A 156 4.57 -0.75 -23.07
N CYS A 157 5.18 -0.91 -24.26
CA CYS A 157 6.33 -0.10 -24.71
C CYS A 157 6.02 0.82 -25.92
N SER A 158 4.78 0.84 -26.41
CA SER A 158 4.34 1.76 -27.47
C SER A 158 3.63 2.95 -26.86
N ASP A 159 4.09 4.18 -27.15
CA ASP A 159 3.49 5.42 -26.66
C ASP A 159 2.03 5.56 -27.07
N HIS A 160 1.68 5.10 -28.29
CA HIS A 160 0.29 5.09 -28.76
C HIS A 160 -0.60 4.22 -27.87
N ILE A 161 -0.16 3.01 -27.53
CA ILE A 161 -0.92 2.11 -26.65
C ILE A 161 -0.96 2.63 -25.21
N LEU A 162 0.16 3.12 -24.69
CA LEU A 162 0.21 3.74 -23.36
C LEU A 162 -0.76 4.92 -23.23
N SER A 163 -0.87 5.75 -24.28
CA SER A 163 -1.85 6.85 -24.34
C SER A 163 -3.30 6.33 -24.31
N LEU A 164 -3.64 5.30 -25.11
CA LEU A 164 -4.96 4.67 -25.10
C LEU A 164 -5.29 4.04 -23.74
N MET A 165 -4.28 3.54 -23.03
CA MET A 165 -4.40 2.98 -21.70
C MET A 165 -4.47 4.06 -20.59
N HIS A 166 -4.36 5.33 -20.91
CA HIS A 166 -4.27 6.46 -19.96
C HIS A 166 -3.13 6.26 -18.93
N ARG A 167 -1.93 5.85 -19.43
CA ARG A 167 -0.80 5.52 -18.54
C ARG A 167 0.05 6.71 -18.14
N HIS A 168 -0.07 7.87 -18.77
CA HIS A 168 0.70 9.10 -18.46
C HIS A 168 2.23 8.88 -18.39
N VAL A 169 2.74 7.95 -19.17
CA VAL A 169 4.16 7.59 -19.27
C VAL A 169 4.49 7.29 -20.73
N THR A 170 5.73 7.56 -21.12
CA THR A 170 6.23 7.29 -22.46
C THR A 170 7.31 6.22 -22.44
N LYS A 171 7.64 5.66 -23.61
CA LYS A 171 8.75 4.70 -23.77
C LYS A 171 10.09 5.27 -23.33
N GLN A 172 10.28 6.58 -23.41
CA GLN A 172 11.53 7.25 -23.08
C GLN A 172 11.74 7.39 -21.55
N GLN A 173 10.70 7.48 -20.78
CA GLN A 173 10.72 7.48 -19.31
C GLN A 173 11.00 6.09 -18.76
#